data_6aec163546692735f8d93384615d0ec7
#
_entry.id   6aec163546692735f8d93384615d0ec7
#
_cell.length_a   1.000
_cell.length_b   1.000
_cell.length_c   1.000
_cell.angle_alpha   90.00
_cell.angle_beta   90.00
_cell.angle_gamma   90.00
#
_symmetry.space_group_name_H-M   'P 1'
#
loop_
_entity.id
_entity.type
_entity.pdbx_description
1 polymer ?
#
loop_
_entity_poly.entity_id
_entity_poly.type
_entity_poly.pdbx_seq_one_letter_code
_entity_poly.pdbx_strand_id
1 'polypeptide(L)'
;HHFELSYAKKGYAVISTSSASRAKNKIPMIIPEINHHHLKIIKHQQKYYNLPKSGFICVKPNCSIQSYMFVLDALIKKSYELGNIQVYTLQALSGAGYKAIKNKSFQNNVIPYIKNEEIKTEQEPLKIFGKIKDKVIKNSEKVNISAFCNRVPVMDGHTAIVSISFKGKKPSIKKFKEILES
;
A
#
# COMPACT_ATOMS: atom_id res chain seq x y z
N HIS A 1 -14.66 -1.49 9.91
CA HIS A 1 -13.97 -2.42 10.81
C HIS A 1 -14.92 -3.30 11.61
N HIS A 2 -16.03 -2.78 12.15
CA HIS A 2 -17.00 -3.61 12.89
C HIS A 2 -17.54 -4.76 12.04
N PHE A 3 -17.92 -4.51 10.80
CA PHE A 3 -18.38 -5.55 9.89
C PHE A 3 -17.29 -6.59 9.60
N GLU A 4 -16.05 -6.15 9.32
CA GLU A 4 -14.92 -7.05 9.06
C GLU A 4 -14.74 -8.03 10.23
N LEU A 5 -14.71 -7.52 11.45
CA LEU A 5 -14.52 -8.34 12.65
C LEU A 5 -15.71 -9.27 12.91
N SER A 6 -16.96 -8.80 12.70
CA SER A 6 -18.16 -9.62 12.93
C SER A 6 -18.21 -10.82 11.98
N TYR A 7 -17.86 -10.63 10.69
CA TYR A 7 -17.79 -11.74 9.73
C TYR A 7 -16.63 -12.69 10.04
N ALA A 8 -15.46 -12.17 10.39
CA ALA A 8 -14.33 -13.02 10.77
C ALA A 8 -14.63 -13.85 12.03
N LYS A 9 -15.36 -13.32 13.01
CA LYS A 9 -15.84 -14.08 14.20
C LYS A 9 -16.82 -15.19 13.85
N LYS A 10 -17.56 -15.06 12.76
CA LYS A 10 -18.44 -16.11 12.23
C LYS A 10 -17.70 -17.17 11.41
N GLY A 11 -16.37 -17.04 11.27
CA GLY A 11 -15.55 -18.00 10.54
C GLY A 11 -15.29 -17.67 9.07
N TYR A 12 -15.69 -16.50 8.61
CA TYR A 12 -15.43 -16.08 7.23
C TYR A 12 -14.02 -15.54 7.03
N ALA A 13 -13.41 -15.87 5.90
CA ALA A 13 -12.22 -15.21 5.40
C ALA A 13 -12.61 -13.83 4.83
N VAL A 14 -12.19 -12.76 5.48
CA VAL A 14 -12.53 -11.38 5.09
C VAL A 14 -11.37 -10.74 4.34
N ILE A 15 -11.55 -10.50 3.04
CA ILE A 15 -10.61 -9.73 2.23
C ILE A 15 -11.21 -8.33 2.04
N SER A 16 -10.62 -7.33 2.72
CA SER A 16 -11.19 -5.99 2.77
C SER A 16 -10.40 -4.97 1.94
N THR A 17 -11.11 -4.09 1.26
CA THR A 17 -10.53 -2.91 0.58
C THR A 17 -10.55 -1.65 1.46
N SER A 18 -11.21 -1.72 2.62
CA SER A 18 -11.35 -0.61 3.56
C SER A 18 -10.00 -0.22 4.17
N SER A 19 -9.81 1.07 4.39
CA SER A 19 -8.62 1.59 5.09
C SER A 19 -8.65 1.34 6.62
N ALA A 20 -9.80 1.01 7.18
CA ALA A 20 -10.02 0.95 8.64
C ALA A 20 -9.10 -0.04 9.39
N SER A 21 -8.63 -1.08 8.72
CA SER A 21 -7.77 -2.11 9.32
C SER A 21 -6.32 -2.09 8.82
N ARG A 22 -5.98 -1.21 7.86
CA ARG A 22 -4.66 -1.19 7.24
C ARG A 22 -3.51 -0.90 8.20
N ALA A 23 -3.72 0.03 9.14
CA ALA A 23 -2.70 0.39 10.12
C ALA A 23 -2.51 -0.66 11.26
N LYS A 24 -3.42 -1.64 11.39
CA LYS A 24 -3.36 -2.62 12.47
C LYS A 24 -2.27 -3.66 12.23
N ASN A 25 -1.33 -3.77 13.15
CA ASN A 25 -0.13 -4.59 13.03
C ASN A 25 -0.38 -6.12 13.07
N LYS A 26 -1.58 -6.56 13.49
CA LYS A 26 -2.00 -7.97 13.47
C LYS A 26 -2.86 -8.32 12.26
N ILE A 27 -3.21 -7.34 11.44
CA ILE A 27 -3.98 -7.55 10.21
C ILE A 27 -3.02 -7.41 9.03
N PRO A 28 -2.78 -8.47 8.24
CA PRO A 28 -1.87 -8.41 7.11
C PRO A 28 -2.45 -7.52 6.01
N MET A 29 -1.63 -6.62 5.49
CA MET A 29 -1.88 -5.86 4.27
C MET A 29 -1.04 -6.49 3.17
N ILE A 30 -1.68 -6.99 2.11
CA ILE A 30 -1.06 -7.93 1.18
C ILE A 30 -1.05 -7.39 -0.26
N ILE A 31 0.13 -7.44 -0.86
CA ILE A 31 0.38 -7.57 -2.29
C ILE A 31 1.01 -8.96 -2.45
N PRO A 32 0.31 -9.95 -3.00
CA PRO A 32 0.73 -11.36 -2.92
C PRO A 32 2.14 -11.61 -3.45
N GLU A 33 2.53 -10.96 -4.52
CA GLU A 33 3.83 -11.10 -5.18
C GLU A 33 4.99 -10.53 -4.35
N ILE A 34 4.69 -9.63 -3.41
CA ILE A 34 5.69 -8.93 -2.59
C ILE A 34 5.79 -9.56 -1.21
N ASN A 35 4.66 -9.70 -0.52
CA ASN A 35 4.67 -10.00 0.91
C ASN A 35 3.67 -11.06 1.37
N HIS A 36 3.35 -12.08 0.55
CA HIS A 36 2.47 -13.20 0.93
C HIS A 36 2.88 -13.86 2.25
N HIS A 37 4.16 -13.84 2.61
CA HIS A 37 4.67 -14.36 3.87
C HIS A 37 4.07 -13.69 5.11
N HIS A 38 3.50 -12.48 4.99
CA HIS A 38 2.77 -11.82 6.07
C HIS A 38 1.48 -12.57 6.45
N LEU A 39 0.95 -13.46 5.62
CA LEU A 39 -0.19 -14.31 5.96
C LEU A 39 0.10 -15.22 7.17
N LYS A 40 1.38 -15.50 7.48
CA LYS A 40 1.77 -16.22 8.69
C LYS A 40 1.30 -15.55 9.98
N ILE A 41 0.96 -14.24 9.96
CA ILE A 41 0.42 -13.50 11.11
C ILE A 41 -1.01 -13.95 11.47
N ILE A 42 -1.73 -14.60 10.56
CA ILE A 42 -3.15 -14.96 10.74
C ILE A 42 -3.36 -15.78 12.02
N LYS A 43 -2.48 -16.74 12.33
CA LYS A 43 -2.58 -17.52 13.58
C LYS A 43 -2.53 -16.62 14.84
N HIS A 44 -1.72 -15.56 14.81
CA HIS A 44 -1.64 -14.61 15.93
C HIS A 44 -2.82 -13.63 15.93
N GLN A 45 -3.35 -13.28 14.77
CA GLN A 45 -4.57 -12.50 14.61
C GLN A 45 -5.77 -13.25 15.20
N GLN A 46 -5.94 -14.53 14.85
CA GLN A 46 -7.01 -15.38 15.33
C GLN A 46 -7.03 -15.45 16.86
N LYS A 47 -5.87 -15.71 17.48
CA LYS A 47 -5.74 -15.72 18.94
C LYS A 47 -6.09 -14.36 19.57
N TYR A 48 -5.62 -13.26 18.98
CA TYR A 48 -5.79 -11.92 19.53
C TYR A 48 -7.25 -11.42 19.48
N TYR A 49 -7.97 -11.74 18.39
CA TYR A 49 -9.37 -11.31 18.21
C TYR A 49 -10.40 -12.39 18.57
N ASN A 50 -9.96 -13.52 19.13
CA ASN A 50 -10.80 -14.69 19.41
C ASN A 50 -11.61 -15.15 18.18
N LEU A 51 -10.90 -15.39 17.07
CA LEU A 51 -11.49 -15.85 15.82
C LEU A 51 -11.39 -17.38 15.71
N PRO A 52 -12.36 -18.04 15.08
CA PRO A 52 -12.26 -19.46 14.74
C PRO A 52 -11.14 -19.68 13.70
N LYS A 53 -10.70 -20.94 13.51
CA LYS A 53 -9.59 -21.31 12.59
C LYS A 53 -9.82 -20.87 11.14
N SER A 54 -11.07 -20.83 10.68
CA SER A 54 -11.43 -20.39 9.33
C SER A 54 -11.56 -18.86 9.19
N GLY A 55 -11.76 -18.15 10.31
CA GLY A 55 -11.98 -16.71 10.30
C GLY A 55 -10.67 -15.92 10.31
N PHE A 56 -10.53 -14.96 9.42
CA PHE A 56 -9.43 -13.99 9.43
C PHE A 56 -9.79 -12.73 8.65
N ILE A 57 -8.99 -11.70 8.84
CA ILE A 57 -9.07 -10.44 8.09
C ILE A 57 -7.74 -10.22 7.39
N CYS A 58 -7.81 -9.94 6.10
CA CYS A 58 -6.70 -9.48 5.28
C CYS A 58 -7.12 -8.20 4.55
N VAL A 59 -6.24 -7.24 4.35
CA VAL A 59 -6.57 -5.99 3.69
C VAL A 59 -5.74 -5.74 2.45
N LYS A 60 -6.38 -5.14 1.44
CA LYS A 60 -5.70 -4.60 0.25
C LYS A 60 -5.12 -3.23 0.60
N PRO A 61 -3.90 -2.89 0.15
CA PRO A 61 -3.33 -1.56 0.31
C PRO A 61 -4.08 -0.50 -0.50
N ASN A 62 -3.70 0.76 -0.34
CA ASN A 62 -4.19 1.87 -1.13
C ASN A 62 -3.93 1.62 -2.64
N CYS A 63 -4.87 2.04 -3.47
CA CYS A 63 -4.76 1.86 -4.93
C CYS A 63 -3.60 2.64 -5.53
N SER A 64 -3.30 3.84 -5.03
CA SER A 64 -2.23 4.69 -5.56
C SER A 64 -0.83 4.09 -5.36
N ILE A 65 -0.58 3.36 -4.25
CA ILE A 65 0.75 2.81 -3.99
C ILE A 65 1.05 1.56 -4.83
N GLN A 66 0.04 0.84 -5.27
CA GLN A 66 0.23 -0.42 -6.01
C GLN A 66 0.95 -0.19 -7.35
N SER A 67 0.82 0.98 -7.96
CA SER A 67 1.44 1.31 -9.23
C SER A 67 2.98 1.29 -9.20
N TYR A 68 3.60 1.59 -8.06
CA TYR A 68 5.05 1.69 -7.94
C TYR A 68 5.68 0.66 -6.97
N MET A 69 4.90 -0.03 -6.16
CA MET A 69 5.42 -0.99 -5.19
C MET A 69 6.22 -2.13 -5.83
N PHE A 70 5.81 -2.59 -7.02
CA PHE A 70 6.54 -3.62 -7.76
C PHE A 70 7.93 -3.15 -8.20
N VAL A 71 8.04 -1.88 -8.59
CA VAL A 71 9.33 -1.27 -8.96
C VAL A 71 10.28 -1.24 -7.76
N LEU A 72 9.78 -0.79 -6.60
CA LEU A 72 10.58 -0.75 -5.37
C LEU A 72 11.00 -2.16 -4.94
N ASP A 73 10.08 -3.12 -5.00
CA ASP A 73 10.35 -4.52 -4.63
C ASP A 73 11.40 -5.15 -5.56
N ALA A 74 11.28 -4.93 -6.87
CA ALA A 74 12.25 -5.43 -7.84
C ALA A 74 13.66 -4.89 -7.58
N LEU A 75 13.79 -3.60 -7.27
CA LEU A 75 15.07 -2.99 -6.91
C LEU A 75 15.64 -3.59 -5.61
N ILE A 76 14.81 -3.72 -4.57
CA ILE A 76 15.21 -4.29 -3.28
C ILE A 76 15.64 -5.76 -3.45
N LYS A 77 14.91 -6.57 -4.23
CA LYS A 77 15.26 -7.97 -4.53
C LYS A 77 16.59 -8.11 -5.28
N LYS A 78 16.97 -7.11 -6.07
CA LYS A 78 18.29 -7.05 -6.75
C LYS A 78 19.36 -6.37 -5.88
N SER A 79 19.11 -6.24 -4.56
CA SER A 79 20.05 -5.71 -3.56
C SER A 79 20.46 -4.24 -3.76
N TYR A 80 19.60 -3.44 -4.38
CA TYR A 80 19.79 -1.99 -4.39
C TYR A 80 19.28 -1.40 -3.07
N GLU A 81 20.14 -0.59 -2.42
CA GLU A 81 19.74 0.11 -1.21
C GLU A 81 19.06 1.43 -1.58
N LEU A 82 17.77 1.50 -1.31
CA LEU A 82 16.99 2.70 -1.56
C LEU A 82 17.22 3.72 -0.46
N GLY A 83 17.39 4.97 -0.86
CA GLY A 83 17.45 6.12 0.04
C GLY A 83 16.07 6.77 0.20
N ASN A 84 16.02 8.09 0.00
CA ASN A 84 14.76 8.82 0.02
C ASN A 84 13.97 8.57 -1.27
N ILE A 85 12.70 8.35 -1.11
CA ILE A 85 11.74 8.14 -2.19
C ILE A 85 10.71 9.27 -2.13
N GLN A 86 10.55 10.02 -3.21
CA GLN A 86 9.53 11.05 -3.34
C GLN A 86 8.46 10.55 -4.30
N VAL A 87 7.21 10.60 -3.87
CA VAL A 87 6.07 10.10 -4.63
C VAL A 87 5.07 11.22 -4.87
N TYR A 88 4.83 11.54 -6.12
CA TYR A 88 3.79 12.46 -6.54
C TYR A 88 2.68 11.66 -7.20
N THR A 89 1.47 11.67 -6.62
CA THR A 89 0.35 10.95 -7.21
C THR A 89 -0.63 11.91 -7.89
N LEU A 90 -1.03 11.55 -9.10
CA LEU A 90 -2.13 12.15 -9.84
C LEU A 90 -3.29 11.16 -9.79
N GLN A 91 -4.22 11.40 -8.85
CA GLN A 91 -5.29 10.45 -8.57
C GLN A 91 -6.56 10.79 -9.33
N ALA A 92 -7.09 9.82 -10.07
CA ALA A 92 -8.33 9.92 -10.83
C ALA A 92 -9.58 10.07 -9.95
N LEU A 93 -10.65 10.60 -10.52
CA LEU A 93 -11.93 10.86 -9.84
C LEU A 93 -12.56 9.58 -9.29
N SER A 94 -12.44 8.45 -9.99
CA SER A 94 -12.96 7.14 -9.54
C SER A 94 -12.44 6.73 -8.16
N GLY A 95 -11.21 7.11 -7.80
CA GLY A 95 -10.64 6.88 -6.48
C GLY A 95 -11.32 7.63 -5.32
N ALA A 96 -12.06 8.69 -5.60
CA ALA A 96 -12.84 9.45 -4.62
C ALA A 96 -14.31 9.00 -4.53
N GLY A 97 -14.71 8.00 -5.34
CA GLY A 97 -16.04 7.43 -5.36
C GLY A 97 -17.06 8.22 -6.20
N TYR A 98 -18.22 7.62 -6.37
CA TYR A 98 -19.26 8.08 -7.30
C TYR A 98 -19.70 9.56 -7.11
N LYS A 99 -19.74 10.04 -5.86
CA LYS A 99 -20.09 11.44 -5.57
C LYS A 99 -19.08 12.44 -6.13
N ALA A 100 -17.80 12.07 -6.15
CA ALA A 100 -16.74 12.93 -6.67
C ALA A 100 -16.79 13.03 -8.20
N ILE A 101 -17.16 11.98 -8.90
CA ILE A 101 -17.31 11.97 -10.36
C ILE A 101 -18.35 13.01 -10.82
N LYS A 102 -19.41 13.18 -10.04
CA LYS A 102 -20.49 14.14 -10.33
C LYS A 102 -20.22 15.56 -9.83
N ASN A 103 -19.17 15.78 -9.07
CA ASN A 103 -18.88 17.09 -8.49
C ASN A 103 -18.17 18.01 -9.50
N LYS A 104 -18.86 19.07 -9.90
CA LYS A 104 -18.34 20.07 -10.86
C LYS A 104 -17.05 20.76 -10.37
N SER A 105 -16.79 20.83 -9.05
CA SER A 105 -15.57 21.44 -8.52
C SER A 105 -14.29 20.69 -8.90
N PHE A 106 -14.39 19.44 -9.33
CA PHE A 106 -13.26 18.65 -9.83
C PHE A 106 -13.03 18.80 -11.35
N GLN A 107 -13.98 19.41 -12.08
CA GLN A 107 -13.84 19.60 -13.52
C GLN A 107 -12.85 20.75 -13.79
N ASN A 108 -11.90 20.49 -14.70
CA ASN A 108 -10.85 21.43 -15.09
C ASN A 108 -10.02 22.00 -13.92
N ASN A 109 -9.90 21.24 -12.82
CA ASN A 109 -9.20 21.68 -11.63
C ASN A 109 -8.32 20.56 -11.07
N VAL A 110 -7.20 20.94 -10.43
CA VAL A 110 -6.34 20.07 -9.65
C VAL A 110 -6.55 20.37 -8.16
N ILE A 111 -6.87 19.35 -7.38
CA ILE A 111 -6.92 19.47 -5.93
C ILE A 111 -5.57 19.05 -5.35
N PRO A 112 -4.77 19.99 -4.83
CA PRO A 112 -3.35 19.73 -4.49
C PRO A 112 -3.14 18.97 -3.18
N TYR A 113 -4.20 18.61 -2.46
CA TYR A 113 -4.14 17.85 -1.21
C TYR A 113 -5.36 16.96 -1.08
N ILE A 114 -5.12 15.67 -0.89
CA ILE A 114 -6.17 14.70 -0.61
C ILE A 114 -6.02 14.26 0.85
N LYS A 115 -7.01 14.60 1.68
CA LYS A 115 -6.98 14.36 3.12
C LYS A 115 -6.56 12.91 3.47
N ASN A 116 -5.51 12.77 4.26
CA ASN A 116 -4.95 11.49 4.73
C ASN A 116 -4.33 10.59 3.65
N GLU A 117 -4.27 10.99 2.37
CA GLU A 117 -3.68 10.15 1.33
C GLU A 117 -2.15 10.12 1.41
N GLU A 118 -1.53 11.24 1.73
CA GLU A 118 -0.06 11.33 1.88
C GLU A 118 0.41 10.41 3.00
N ILE A 119 -0.21 10.47 4.18
CA ILE A 119 0.11 9.57 5.30
C ILE A 119 -0.01 8.10 4.93
N LYS A 120 -1.05 7.71 4.17
CA LYS A 120 -1.20 6.33 3.70
C LYS A 120 -0.10 5.97 2.71
N THR A 121 0.20 6.86 1.77
CA THR A 121 1.23 6.66 0.74
C THR A 121 2.61 6.51 1.36
N GLU A 122 2.89 7.17 2.46
CA GLU A 122 4.15 7.06 3.21
C GLU A 122 4.21 5.82 4.10
N GLN A 123 3.12 5.49 4.80
CA GLN A 123 3.14 4.46 5.84
C GLN A 123 2.81 3.04 5.36
N GLU A 124 1.92 2.90 4.38
CA GLU A 124 1.51 1.58 3.89
C GLU A 124 2.68 0.77 3.26
N PRO A 125 3.58 1.38 2.45
CA PRO A 125 4.76 0.68 1.94
C PRO A 125 5.69 0.17 3.04
N LEU A 126 5.85 0.93 4.12
CA LEU A 126 6.70 0.51 5.25
C LEU A 126 6.17 -0.79 5.87
N LYS A 127 4.86 -0.91 5.98
CA LYS A 127 4.22 -2.14 6.47
C LYS A 127 4.36 -3.29 5.49
N ILE A 128 4.21 -3.05 4.19
CA ILE A 128 4.34 -4.10 3.16
C ILE A 128 5.76 -4.66 3.13
N PHE A 129 6.79 -3.80 3.22
CA PHE A 129 8.19 -4.22 3.32
C PHE A 129 8.61 -4.61 4.75
N GLY A 130 7.69 -4.59 5.69
CA GLY A 130 7.92 -4.95 7.08
C GLY A 130 8.19 -6.44 7.29
N LYS A 131 8.38 -6.80 8.54
CA LYS A 131 8.63 -8.20 8.96
C LYS A 131 7.75 -8.56 10.14
N ILE A 132 7.36 -9.83 10.21
CA ILE A 132 6.71 -10.37 11.42
C ILE A 132 7.78 -10.54 12.50
N LYS A 133 7.62 -9.81 13.60
CA LYS A 133 8.45 -9.91 14.81
C LYS A 133 7.53 -9.74 16.02
N ASP A 134 7.75 -10.50 17.10
CA ASP A 134 6.98 -10.44 18.34
C ASP A 134 5.45 -10.57 18.12
N LYS A 135 5.05 -11.46 17.19
CA LYS A 135 3.64 -11.73 16.86
C LYS A 135 2.89 -10.51 16.27
N VAL A 136 3.60 -9.57 15.68
CA VAL A 136 3.08 -8.41 14.97
C VAL A 136 3.87 -8.15 13.68
N ILE A 137 3.28 -7.43 12.74
CA ILE A 137 3.99 -6.88 11.58
C ILE A 137 4.61 -5.55 12.03
N LYS A 138 5.94 -5.49 12.03
CA LYS A 138 6.71 -4.25 12.28
C LYS A 138 7.07 -3.61 10.95
N ASN A 139 6.91 -2.32 10.86
CA ASN A 139 7.25 -1.55 9.67
C ASN A 139 8.74 -1.67 9.33
N SER A 140 9.05 -1.59 8.06
CA SER A 140 10.42 -1.52 7.57
C SER A 140 11.00 -0.13 7.82
N GLU A 141 12.27 -0.08 8.21
CA GLU A 141 13.07 1.14 8.31
C GLU A 141 13.98 1.32 7.08
N LYS A 142 13.88 0.42 6.10
CA LYS A 142 14.78 0.42 4.93
C LYS A 142 14.45 1.45 3.87
N VAL A 143 13.23 1.97 3.87
CA VAL A 143 12.76 2.95 2.90
C VAL A 143 12.23 4.18 3.65
N ASN A 144 12.50 5.37 3.12
CA ASN A 144 11.96 6.63 3.59
C ASN A 144 11.17 7.26 2.45
N ILE A 145 9.88 7.49 2.66
CA ILE A 145 8.95 7.95 1.61
C ILE A 145 8.33 9.27 2.04
N SER A 146 8.38 10.25 1.15
CA SER A 146 7.62 11.50 1.23
C SER A 146 6.64 11.55 0.08
N ALA A 147 5.39 11.93 0.34
CA ALA A 147 4.33 11.89 -0.65
C ALA A 147 3.62 13.22 -0.83
N PHE A 148 3.21 13.50 -2.07
CA PHE A 148 2.31 14.58 -2.46
C PHE A 148 1.16 13.98 -3.26
N CYS A 149 -0.06 14.10 -2.75
CA CYS A 149 -1.21 13.43 -3.34
C CYS A 149 -2.21 14.44 -3.90
N ASN A 150 -2.34 14.46 -5.22
CA ASN A 150 -3.19 15.39 -5.96
C ASN A 150 -4.37 14.67 -6.60
N ARG A 151 -5.55 15.30 -6.61
CA ARG A 151 -6.68 14.86 -7.41
C ARG A 151 -6.68 15.59 -8.73
N VAL A 152 -6.79 14.85 -9.84
CA VAL A 152 -6.82 15.39 -11.19
C VAL A 152 -8.17 15.08 -11.87
N PRO A 153 -8.59 15.89 -12.86
CA PRO A 153 -9.88 15.73 -13.54
C PRO A 153 -9.82 14.63 -14.62
N VAL A 154 -9.25 13.49 -14.26
CA VAL A 154 -9.21 12.26 -15.08
C VAL A 154 -10.18 11.27 -14.48
N MET A 155 -10.98 10.59 -15.32
CA MET A 155 -12.02 9.68 -14.83
C MET A 155 -11.42 8.49 -14.10
N ASP A 156 -10.54 7.74 -14.72
CA ASP A 156 -9.93 6.52 -14.23
C ASP A 156 -8.42 6.49 -14.45
N GLY A 157 -7.72 5.65 -13.67
CA GLY A 157 -6.29 5.45 -13.77
C GLY A 157 -5.47 6.46 -12.95
N HIS A 158 -4.85 5.96 -11.86
CA HIS A 158 -3.90 6.74 -11.08
C HIS A 158 -2.52 6.72 -11.73
N THR A 159 -1.84 7.87 -11.71
CA THR A 159 -0.43 7.97 -12.14
C THR A 159 0.42 8.29 -10.92
N ALA A 160 1.55 7.62 -10.78
CA ALA A 160 2.58 7.96 -9.82
C ALA A 160 3.87 8.39 -10.52
N ILE A 161 4.41 9.54 -10.11
CA ILE A 161 5.74 10.00 -10.48
C ILE A 161 6.63 9.74 -9.27
N VAL A 162 7.67 8.92 -9.44
CA VAL A 162 8.49 8.45 -8.33
C VAL A 162 9.95 8.81 -8.57
N SER A 163 10.53 9.57 -7.65
CA SER A 163 11.97 9.85 -7.60
C SER A 163 12.60 8.98 -6.52
N ILE A 164 13.65 8.25 -6.86
CA ILE A 164 14.34 7.32 -5.97
C ILE A 164 15.81 7.72 -5.86
N SER A 165 16.27 8.03 -4.66
CA SER A 165 17.71 8.11 -4.37
C SER A 165 18.24 6.73 -3.95
N PHE A 166 19.53 6.51 -4.13
CA PHE A 166 20.20 5.27 -3.76
C PHE A 166 21.30 5.57 -2.73
N LYS A 167 21.44 4.71 -1.71
CA LYS A 167 22.49 4.81 -0.69
C LYS A 167 23.85 4.25 -1.12
N GLY A 168 24.03 3.94 -2.39
CA GLY A 168 25.24 3.38 -2.93
C GLY A 168 25.15 3.29 -4.44
N LYS A 169 25.50 2.13 -5.00
CA LYS A 169 25.45 1.92 -6.45
C LYS A 169 24.02 2.03 -6.96
N LYS A 170 23.78 2.87 -7.94
CA LYS A 170 22.50 2.96 -8.68
C LYS A 170 22.55 2.09 -9.94
N PRO A 171 21.44 1.52 -10.40
CA PRO A 171 21.39 0.84 -11.68
C PRO A 171 21.59 1.83 -12.85
N SER A 172 22.24 1.40 -13.91
CA SER A 172 22.18 2.11 -15.18
C SER A 172 20.75 2.04 -15.74
N ILE A 173 20.41 2.94 -16.67
CA ILE A 173 19.08 2.93 -17.34
C ILE A 173 18.81 1.57 -17.99
N LYS A 174 19.82 1.01 -18.69
CA LYS A 174 19.70 -0.32 -19.30
C LYS A 174 19.37 -1.39 -18.23
N LYS A 175 20.14 -1.41 -17.13
CA LYS A 175 19.94 -2.38 -16.04
C LYS A 175 18.60 -2.20 -15.34
N PHE A 176 18.14 -0.97 -15.19
CA PHE A 176 16.82 -0.68 -14.61
C PHE A 176 15.69 -1.26 -15.48
N LYS A 177 15.75 -1.07 -16.80
CA LYS A 177 14.77 -1.68 -17.73
C LYS A 177 14.77 -3.21 -17.65
N GLU A 178 15.95 -3.85 -17.69
CA GLU A 178 16.06 -5.30 -17.51
C GLU A 178 15.45 -5.82 -16.20
N ILE A 179 15.56 -5.04 -15.12
CA ILE A 179 14.97 -5.38 -13.83
C ILE A 179 13.44 -5.36 -13.87
N LEU A 180 12.85 -4.42 -14.63
CA LEU A 180 11.40 -4.29 -14.74
C LEU A 180 10.78 -5.31 -15.71
N GLU A 181 11.57 -5.86 -16.62
CA GLU A 181 11.15 -6.86 -17.61
C GLU A 181 11.33 -8.31 -17.09
N SER A 182 11.97 -8.50 -15.95
CA SER A 182 12.26 -9.82 -15.34
C SER A 182 11.22 -10.23 -14.29
#